data_d288ea33fdddb1701fc0a9dad34563e7
#
_entry.id   d288ea33fdddb1701fc0a9dad34563e7
#
_cell.length_a   1.000
_cell.length_b   1.000
_cell.length_c   1.000
_cell.angle_alpha   90.00
_cell.angle_beta   90.00
_cell.angle_gamma   90.00
#
_symmetry.space_group_name_H-M   'P 1'
#
loop_
_entity.id
_entity.type
_entity.pdbx_description
1 polymer ?
#
loop_
_entity_poly.entity_id
_entity_poly.type
_entity_poly.pdbx_seq_one_letter_code
_entity_poly.pdbx_strand_id
1 'polypeptide(L)'
;MLHCAKSNQSLLDEWRIVIGRLGLLVAVLGVALFSNAGALVPFQPAFPAPMASPGPLAEVKSLNITILSTMLADDGIGEWGFAALVEADGKKILFDSGARPNTVLENAKELKIDLSDVQDVILSHFHNDHTTGLMTLRREFAKKNPAALSRVHVGKGIFLERRGRDSNPMIAMKKEYEATGGKFIEHDKPDQIQPGVWLTGPVPRTYPEKNYPAGIEVKEGDAWVEDYLPEDQSLLFNTSSGLVLLAGCGHAGIINTLEYARKFIRPAPVDAAIGGFHLYNAKDEQLNWTADKLKEFQIAQILGAHCTGIESVYRLRQRLGLSRHDCVVGTVGATFDLKDGIHTGRIAQ
;
A
#
# COMPACT_ATOMS: atom_id res chain seq x y z
N MET A 1 -25.70 -55.61 2.70
CA MET A 1 -26.58 -55.31 3.83
C MET A 1 -26.58 -53.76 3.95
N LEU A 2 -27.41 -53.06 3.28
CA LEU A 2 -28.81 -52.67 3.51
C LEU A 2 -29.08 -52.05 4.89
N HIS A 3 -29.68 -50.85 4.78
CA HIS A 3 -30.41 -50.02 5.74
C HIS A 3 -29.66 -48.79 6.23
N CYS A 4 -30.20 -47.59 6.26
CA CYS A 4 -31.51 -47.04 5.89
C CYS A 4 -31.43 -45.49 5.90
N ALA A 5 -32.01 -44.85 4.94
CA ALA A 5 -32.31 -43.44 4.94
C ALA A 5 -33.42 -43.12 5.95
N LYS A 6 -33.33 -42.02 6.69
CA LYS A 6 -34.49 -41.30 7.24
C LYS A 6 -34.32 -39.81 7.12
N SER A 7 -35.21 -39.26 6.36
CA SER A 7 -35.57 -37.85 6.19
C SER A 7 -35.89 -37.15 7.52
N ASN A 8 -35.52 -35.91 7.66
CA ASN A 8 -36.17 -34.99 8.57
C ASN A 8 -36.53 -33.68 7.85
N GLN A 9 -37.75 -33.75 7.37
CA GLN A 9 -38.55 -32.65 6.84
C GLN A 9 -39.52 -32.25 7.95
N SER A 10 -39.12 -31.35 8.85
CA SER A 10 -40.06 -30.72 9.81
C SER A 10 -39.34 -29.60 10.59
N LEU A 11 -39.16 -28.44 10.00
CA LEU A 11 -38.88 -27.17 10.69
C LEU A 11 -39.15 -25.94 9.78
N LEU A 12 -40.21 -26.01 8.98
CA LEU A 12 -40.67 -24.91 8.11
C LEU A 12 -42.15 -24.54 8.30
N ASP A 13 -42.69 -24.65 9.51
CA ASP A 13 -44.11 -24.31 9.74
C ASP A 13 -44.38 -23.67 11.11
N GLU A 14 -43.60 -22.64 11.52
CA GLU A 14 -43.98 -21.80 12.68
C GLU A 14 -43.51 -20.36 12.57
N TRP A 15 -43.92 -19.61 11.56
CA TRP A 15 -43.89 -18.13 11.57
C TRP A 15 -44.94 -17.55 10.61
N ARG A 16 -46.21 -17.95 10.80
CA ARG A 16 -47.37 -17.19 10.30
C ARG A 16 -48.39 -17.16 11.41
N ILE A 17 -48.83 -15.99 11.77
CA ILE A 17 -49.92 -15.54 12.64
C ILE A 17 -49.40 -14.68 13.77
N VAL A 18 -49.24 -13.38 13.54
CA VAL A 18 -49.68 -12.28 14.41
C VAL A 18 -49.67 -10.99 13.57
N ILE A 19 -50.69 -10.77 12.76
CA ILE A 19 -51.13 -9.46 12.33
C ILE A 19 -52.65 -9.46 12.52
N GLY A 20 -53.10 -8.81 13.55
CA GLY A 20 -54.51 -8.70 13.82
C GLY A 20 -54.82 -7.62 14.87
N ARG A 21 -55.26 -6.47 14.38
CA ARG A 21 -56.22 -5.57 15.02
C ARG A 21 -55.80 -4.81 16.30
N LEU A 22 -55.58 -3.47 16.12
CA LEU A 22 -56.12 -2.38 16.98
C LEU A 22 -56.09 -1.15 16.07
N GLY A 23 -57.11 -0.52 15.61
CA GLY A 23 -58.31 -0.06 16.35
C GLY A 23 -58.20 1.45 16.48
N LEU A 24 -58.79 2.13 15.51
CA LEU A 24 -59.00 3.58 15.38
C LEU A 24 -59.61 4.17 16.67
N LEU A 25 -59.05 5.24 17.22
CA LEU A 25 -59.76 6.17 18.09
C LEU A 25 -59.39 7.60 17.70
N VAL A 26 -60.35 8.21 17.03
CA VAL A 26 -60.38 9.66 16.73
C VAL A 26 -60.90 10.38 17.98
N ALA A 27 -60.13 11.31 18.51
CA ALA A 27 -60.65 12.33 19.45
C ALA A 27 -60.46 13.72 18.83
N VAL A 28 -61.58 14.24 18.40
CA VAL A 28 -61.70 15.66 17.99
C VAL A 28 -61.85 16.52 19.25
N LEU A 29 -60.91 17.44 19.42
CA LEU A 29 -61.11 18.61 20.30
C LEU A 29 -60.66 19.85 19.52
N GLY A 30 -61.65 20.64 19.11
CA GLY A 30 -61.44 21.95 18.57
C GLY A 30 -61.25 22.98 19.68
N VAL A 31 -60.34 23.90 19.50
CA VAL A 31 -60.33 25.21 20.12
C VAL A 31 -59.75 26.25 19.14
N ALA A 32 -60.45 27.33 19.10
CA ALA A 32 -60.43 28.50 18.28
C ALA A 32 -59.12 29.30 18.12
N LEU A 33 -58.92 29.79 16.92
CA LEU A 33 -58.56 31.11 16.46
C LEU A 33 -57.70 32.00 17.35
N PHE A 34 -56.47 32.23 16.94
CA PHE A 34 -55.87 33.59 16.88
C PHE A 34 -55.09 33.75 15.59
N SER A 35 -55.63 34.59 14.73
CA SER A 35 -55.00 35.07 13.51
C SER A 35 -53.85 36.06 13.86
N ASN A 36 -52.64 35.64 13.57
CA ASN A 36 -51.52 36.57 13.36
C ASN A 36 -50.88 36.22 12.04
N ALA A 37 -51.20 37.02 11.03
CA ALA A 37 -50.60 36.94 9.70
C ALA A 37 -49.16 37.48 9.75
N GLY A 38 -48.24 36.64 10.19
CA GLY A 38 -46.80 36.81 9.98
C GLY A 38 -46.45 36.10 8.66
N ALA A 39 -46.00 36.85 7.67
CA ALA A 39 -45.53 36.31 6.40
C ALA A 39 -44.41 35.28 6.69
N LEU A 40 -44.70 33.99 6.51
CA LEU A 40 -43.69 32.92 6.47
C LEU A 40 -42.83 33.11 5.21
N VAL A 41 -41.66 33.70 5.37
CA VAL A 41 -40.62 33.63 4.34
C VAL A 41 -40.20 32.18 4.26
N PRO A 42 -40.32 31.50 3.11
CA PRO A 42 -39.88 30.13 2.98
C PRO A 42 -38.37 30.07 3.23
N PHE A 43 -37.96 29.32 4.26
CA PHE A 43 -36.57 28.97 4.49
C PHE A 43 -36.10 28.11 3.31
N GLN A 44 -35.42 28.68 2.35
CA GLN A 44 -34.68 27.95 1.35
C GLN A 44 -33.37 27.52 1.99
N PRO A 45 -33.12 26.21 2.16
CA PRO A 45 -31.78 25.77 2.54
C PRO A 45 -30.82 26.23 1.43
N ALA A 46 -29.86 27.05 1.80
CA ALA A 46 -28.75 27.42 0.91
C ALA A 46 -27.99 26.13 0.63
N PHE A 47 -28.14 25.60 -0.56
CA PHE A 47 -27.25 24.54 -1.03
C PHE A 47 -25.85 25.14 -1.03
N PRO A 48 -24.84 24.46 -0.42
CA PRO A 48 -23.47 24.92 -0.53
C PRO A 48 -23.14 25.03 -2.03
N ALA A 49 -22.51 26.13 -2.42
CA ALA A 49 -22.03 26.30 -3.78
C ALA A 49 -21.25 25.06 -4.20
N PRO A 50 -21.41 24.56 -5.45
CA PRO A 50 -20.63 23.44 -5.91
C PRO A 50 -19.16 23.77 -5.68
N MET A 51 -18.47 22.90 -4.91
CA MET A 51 -17.02 23.01 -4.74
C MET A 51 -16.43 23.04 -6.14
N ALA A 52 -15.61 24.04 -6.40
CA ALA A 52 -14.88 24.14 -7.66
C ALA A 52 -14.25 22.76 -7.92
N SER A 53 -14.47 22.21 -9.11
CA SER A 53 -13.85 20.95 -9.50
C SER A 53 -12.36 21.09 -9.23
N PRO A 54 -11.72 20.19 -8.47
CA PRO A 54 -10.28 20.24 -8.31
C PRO A 54 -9.67 20.29 -9.72
N GLY A 55 -8.77 21.24 -9.95
CA GLY A 55 -8.06 21.35 -11.22
C GLY A 55 -7.41 20.00 -11.59
N PRO A 56 -6.95 19.82 -12.83
CA PRO A 56 -6.36 18.57 -13.25
C PRO A 56 -5.25 18.18 -12.27
N LEU A 57 -5.31 16.95 -11.75
CA LEU A 57 -4.31 16.42 -10.83
C LEU A 57 -2.95 16.44 -11.53
N ALA A 58 -1.92 16.89 -10.82
CA ALA A 58 -0.55 16.88 -11.34
C ALA A 58 -0.16 15.44 -11.74
N GLU A 59 0.52 15.33 -12.87
CA GLU A 59 1.07 14.07 -13.38
C GLU A 59 2.59 14.10 -13.35
N VAL A 60 3.20 12.96 -12.99
CA VAL A 60 4.63 12.73 -13.17
C VAL A 60 4.92 12.59 -14.67
N LYS A 61 5.89 13.33 -15.17
CA LYS A 61 6.28 13.33 -16.60
C LYS A 61 7.47 12.43 -16.89
N SER A 62 8.35 12.27 -15.91
CA SER A 62 9.52 11.40 -15.97
C SER A 62 9.59 10.57 -14.70
N LEU A 63 9.62 9.26 -14.85
CA LEU A 63 9.74 8.31 -13.73
C LEU A 63 10.77 7.25 -14.12
N ASN A 64 11.73 7.02 -13.24
CA ASN A 64 12.63 5.87 -13.28
C ASN A 64 12.68 5.25 -11.87
N ILE A 65 12.49 3.94 -11.78
CA ILE A 65 12.58 3.17 -10.54
C ILE A 65 13.65 2.12 -10.73
N THR A 66 14.70 2.13 -9.91
CA THR A 66 15.80 1.16 -9.94
C THR A 66 15.80 0.31 -8.68
N ILE A 67 15.74 -1.01 -8.80
CA ILE A 67 15.79 -1.94 -7.66
C ILE A 67 17.22 -2.01 -7.12
N LEU A 68 17.41 -1.69 -5.85
CA LEU A 68 18.71 -1.71 -5.15
C LEU A 68 18.89 -2.95 -4.25
N SER A 69 17.78 -3.56 -3.80
CA SER A 69 17.80 -4.79 -2.99
C SER A 69 16.60 -5.65 -3.31
N THR A 70 16.84 -6.91 -3.61
CA THR A 70 15.86 -7.99 -3.78
C THR A 70 16.59 -9.34 -3.76
N MET A 71 15.84 -10.46 -3.91
CA MET A 71 16.40 -11.81 -3.81
C MET A 71 17.41 -12.17 -4.91
N LEU A 72 17.24 -11.66 -6.13
CA LEU A 72 18.07 -12.00 -7.29
C LEU A 72 18.98 -10.86 -7.69
N ALA A 73 20.19 -11.21 -8.14
CA ALA A 73 21.16 -10.27 -8.68
C ALA A 73 21.97 -10.96 -9.79
N ASP A 74 22.16 -10.29 -10.93
CA ASP A 74 23.19 -10.63 -11.90
C ASP A 74 24.55 -10.09 -11.44
N ASP A 75 24.55 -8.81 -11.08
CA ASP A 75 25.65 -8.08 -10.51
C ASP A 75 25.19 -7.54 -9.14
N GLY A 76 26.11 -7.45 -8.17
CA GLY A 76 25.76 -7.05 -6.82
C GLY A 76 25.35 -8.23 -5.91
N ILE A 77 24.61 -7.92 -4.87
CA ILE A 77 24.27 -8.85 -3.78
C ILE A 77 22.76 -9.00 -3.70
N GLY A 78 22.27 -10.24 -3.89
CA GLY A 78 20.88 -10.60 -3.59
C GLY A 78 20.68 -10.85 -2.09
N GLU A 79 19.52 -10.49 -1.58
CA GLU A 79 19.12 -10.75 -0.19
C GLU A 79 17.59 -10.83 -0.05
N TRP A 80 17.12 -11.41 1.06
CA TRP A 80 15.73 -11.32 1.45
C TRP A 80 15.46 -9.94 2.04
N GLY A 81 15.32 -8.95 1.17
CA GLY A 81 15.09 -7.55 1.51
C GLY A 81 14.61 -6.77 0.30
N PHE A 82 14.18 -5.54 0.52
CA PHE A 82 13.76 -4.65 -0.54
C PHE A 82 14.35 -3.25 -0.38
N ALA A 83 14.77 -2.67 -1.49
CA ALA A 83 15.04 -1.23 -1.63
C ALA A 83 14.98 -0.83 -3.10
N ALA A 84 14.53 0.39 -3.36
CA ALA A 84 14.50 0.97 -4.70
C ALA A 84 14.87 2.46 -4.66
N LEU A 85 15.61 2.93 -5.68
CA LEU A 85 15.76 4.35 -5.97
C LEU A 85 14.65 4.75 -6.93
N VAL A 86 13.93 5.81 -6.58
CA VAL A 86 12.95 6.46 -7.42
C VAL A 86 13.49 7.80 -7.88
N GLU A 87 13.40 8.07 -9.17
CA GLU A 87 13.67 9.37 -9.78
C GLU A 87 12.40 9.82 -10.51
N ALA A 88 11.71 10.83 -9.94
CA ALA A 88 10.47 11.36 -10.48
C ALA A 88 10.60 12.86 -10.73
N ASP A 89 10.48 13.30 -11.98
CA ASP A 89 10.61 14.70 -12.42
C ASP A 89 11.88 15.37 -11.85
N GLY A 90 13.02 14.62 -11.88
CA GLY A 90 14.32 15.06 -11.43
C GLY A 90 14.54 15.06 -9.91
N LYS A 91 13.58 14.61 -9.12
CA LYS A 91 13.74 14.41 -7.67
C LYS A 91 13.96 12.95 -7.35
N LYS A 92 14.84 12.69 -6.38
CA LYS A 92 15.19 11.35 -5.94
C LYS A 92 14.58 11.01 -4.59
N ILE A 93 14.10 9.80 -4.45
CA ILE A 93 13.55 9.21 -3.22
C ILE A 93 14.14 7.82 -3.07
N LEU A 94 14.62 7.47 -1.89
CA LEU A 94 14.95 6.09 -1.55
C LEU A 94 13.71 5.43 -0.94
N PHE A 95 13.27 4.32 -1.50
CA PHE A 95 12.17 3.53 -0.97
C PHE A 95 12.75 2.26 -0.34
N ASP A 96 12.57 2.08 0.97
CA ASP A 96 13.15 1.05 1.83
C ASP A 96 14.69 1.01 1.80
N SER A 97 15.32 0.12 2.60
CA SER A 97 16.77 0.12 2.81
C SER A 97 17.38 -1.28 2.96
N GLY A 98 16.66 -2.33 2.61
CA GLY A 98 17.15 -3.71 2.59
C GLY A 98 17.26 -4.40 3.96
N ALA A 99 17.66 -5.68 3.91
CA ALA A 99 17.69 -6.60 5.05
C ALA A 99 19.00 -6.56 5.85
N ARG A 100 20.10 -6.24 5.21
CA ARG A 100 21.42 -6.22 5.84
C ARG A 100 22.00 -4.81 5.84
N PRO A 101 22.85 -4.48 6.82
CA PRO A 101 23.34 -3.11 6.99
C PRO A 101 24.01 -2.52 5.73
N ASN A 102 24.71 -3.35 4.95
CA ASN A 102 25.57 -2.85 3.86
C ASN A 102 25.09 -3.21 2.46
N THR A 103 24.09 -4.11 2.28
CA THR A 103 23.73 -4.61 0.96
C THR A 103 23.33 -3.50 0.00
N VAL A 104 22.45 -2.60 0.40
CA VAL A 104 22.04 -1.48 -0.47
C VAL A 104 23.20 -0.54 -0.78
N LEU A 105 24.11 -0.30 0.18
CA LEU A 105 25.30 0.52 -0.03
C LEU A 105 26.24 -0.13 -1.07
N GLU A 106 26.49 -1.42 -0.96
CA GLU A 106 27.36 -2.15 -1.89
C GLU A 106 26.73 -2.25 -3.28
N ASN A 107 25.43 -2.52 -3.36
CA ASN A 107 24.70 -2.55 -4.63
C ASN A 107 24.65 -1.17 -5.30
N ALA A 108 24.47 -0.09 -4.52
CA ALA A 108 24.53 1.27 -5.07
C ALA A 108 25.93 1.58 -5.67
N LYS A 109 27.02 1.13 -5.00
CA LYS A 109 28.38 1.27 -5.54
C LYS A 109 28.56 0.48 -6.82
N GLU A 110 28.14 -0.79 -6.87
CA GLU A 110 28.21 -1.65 -8.04
C GLU A 110 27.48 -1.04 -9.24
N LEU A 111 26.28 -0.54 -8.99
CA LEU A 111 25.44 0.12 -9.99
C LEU A 111 25.87 1.57 -10.30
N LYS A 112 26.94 2.08 -9.63
CA LYS A 112 27.45 3.47 -9.76
C LYS A 112 26.40 4.54 -9.44
N ILE A 113 25.55 4.25 -8.47
CA ILE A 113 24.48 5.14 -7.98
C ILE A 113 24.99 5.90 -6.75
N ASP A 114 24.93 7.23 -6.78
CA ASP A 114 25.21 8.10 -5.64
C ASP A 114 23.91 8.54 -4.98
N LEU A 115 23.74 8.22 -3.69
CA LEU A 115 22.57 8.58 -2.90
C LEU A 115 22.79 9.86 -2.06
N SER A 116 23.90 10.57 -2.26
CA SER A 116 24.25 11.75 -1.46
C SER A 116 23.34 12.97 -1.70
N ASP A 117 22.62 13.02 -2.82
CA ASP A 117 21.62 14.04 -3.15
C ASP A 117 20.16 13.61 -2.83
N VAL A 118 19.96 12.38 -2.39
CA VAL A 118 18.66 11.88 -1.93
C VAL A 118 18.39 12.40 -0.51
N GLN A 119 17.34 13.18 -0.32
CA GLN A 119 16.97 13.69 1.00
C GLN A 119 15.84 12.89 1.66
N ASP A 120 14.91 12.42 0.85
CA ASP A 120 13.69 11.71 1.31
C ASP A 120 13.87 10.20 1.23
N VAL A 121 13.56 9.52 2.32
CA VAL A 121 13.46 8.08 2.42
C VAL A 121 12.02 7.73 2.76
N ILE A 122 11.48 6.72 2.12
CA ILE A 122 10.19 6.12 2.49
C ILE A 122 10.49 4.78 3.13
N LEU A 123 9.96 4.50 4.31
CA LEU A 123 9.90 3.14 4.83
C LEU A 123 8.48 2.63 4.70
N SER A 124 8.33 1.50 4.03
CA SER A 124 7.03 0.89 3.77
C SER A 124 6.37 0.38 5.06
N HIS A 125 7.14 -0.26 5.94
CA HIS A 125 6.72 -0.79 7.23
C HIS A 125 7.94 -1.09 8.13
N PHE A 126 7.71 -1.67 9.32
CA PHE A 126 8.75 -1.78 10.37
C PHE A 126 9.72 -2.96 10.22
N HIS A 127 9.47 -3.94 9.35
CA HIS A 127 10.27 -5.16 9.27
C HIS A 127 11.74 -4.90 8.92
N ASN A 128 12.63 -5.71 9.49
CA ASN A 128 14.09 -5.56 9.35
C ASN A 128 14.57 -5.67 7.90
N ASP A 129 13.91 -6.46 7.09
CA ASP A 129 14.25 -6.65 5.68
C ASP A 129 13.92 -5.42 4.79
N HIS A 130 13.38 -4.37 5.38
CA HIS A 130 13.13 -3.07 4.76
C HIS A 130 13.87 -1.91 5.42
N THR A 131 14.31 -2.08 6.68
CA THR A 131 14.76 -0.96 7.52
C THR A 131 16.22 -1.04 7.93
N THR A 132 16.86 -2.22 7.88
CA THR A 132 18.19 -2.45 8.49
C THR A 132 19.31 -1.61 7.87
N GLY A 133 19.27 -1.33 6.57
CA GLY A 133 20.30 -0.54 5.89
C GLY A 133 20.26 0.96 6.19
N LEU A 134 19.16 1.49 6.72
CA LEU A 134 18.94 2.93 6.88
C LEU A 134 20.06 3.65 7.62
N MET A 135 20.49 3.13 8.76
CA MET A 135 21.53 3.77 9.57
C MET A 135 22.90 3.79 8.89
N THR A 136 23.26 2.71 8.18
CA THR A 136 24.50 2.65 7.41
C THR A 136 24.50 3.67 6.27
N LEU A 137 23.43 3.70 5.50
CA LEU A 137 23.25 4.64 4.39
C LEU A 137 23.29 6.09 4.89
N ARG A 138 22.54 6.41 5.95
CA ARG A 138 22.52 7.75 6.54
C ARG A 138 23.91 8.19 6.98
N ARG A 139 24.63 7.35 7.72
CA ARG A 139 25.99 7.65 8.21
C ARG A 139 27.00 7.81 7.07
N GLU A 140 26.89 7.02 6.01
CA GLU A 140 27.81 7.08 4.89
C GLU A 140 27.58 8.34 4.04
N PHE A 141 26.35 8.57 3.60
CA PHE A 141 26.06 9.68 2.69
C PHE A 141 26.03 11.05 3.39
N ALA A 142 25.75 11.11 4.70
CA ALA A 142 25.85 12.34 5.46
C ALA A 142 27.28 12.90 5.56
N LYS A 143 28.32 12.07 5.35
CA LYS A 143 29.72 12.54 5.24
C LYS A 143 29.92 13.46 4.04
N LYS A 144 29.20 13.18 2.92
CA LYS A 144 29.23 13.99 1.70
C LYS A 144 28.28 15.17 1.75
N ASN A 145 27.07 14.92 2.21
CA ASN A 145 25.97 15.90 2.30
C ASN A 145 25.16 15.68 3.58
N PRO A 146 25.23 16.56 4.58
CA PRO A 146 24.47 16.40 5.82
C PRO A 146 22.96 16.27 5.64
N ALA A 147 22.41 16.76 4.52
CA ALA A 147 20.98 16.62 4.18
C ALA A 147 20.63 15.26 3.53
N ALA A 148 21.64 14.44 3.13
CA ALA A 148 21.38 13.14 2.53
C ALA A 148 20.60 12.24 3.46
N LEU A 149 19.51 11.65 2.96
CA LEU A 149 18.65 10.71 3.69
C LEU A 149 18.22 11.26 5.07
N SER A 150 17.90 12.57 5.16
CA SER A 150 17.61 13.23 6.44
C SER A 150 16.12 13.26 6.82
N ARG A 151 15.23 12.94 5.89
CA ARG A 151 13.79 12.88 6.10
C ARG A 151 13.28 11.48 5.80
N VAL A 152 12.72 10.80 6.82
CA VAL A 152 12.15 9.46 6.67
C VAL A 152 10.65 9.54 6.84
N HIS A 153 9.93 9.26 5.77
CA HIS A 153 8.49 9.21 5.73
C HIS A 153 8.01 7.82 6.10
N VAL A 154 7.12 7.72 7.08
CA VAL A 154 6.63 6.46 7.64
C VAL A 154 5.12 6.49 7.83
N GLY A 155 4.46 5.35 7.73
CA GLY A 155 3.05 5.23 8.10
C GLY A 155 2.87 5.30 9.61
N LYS A 156 1.79 5.94 10.04
CA LYS A 156 1.41 6.01 11.46
C LYS A 156 1.24 4.60 12.01
N GLY A 157 1.89 4.33 13.13
CA GLY A 157 1.91 3.02 13.75
C GLY A 157 3.25 2.29 13.66
N ILE A 158 4.21 2.78 12.88
CA ILE A 158 5.53 2.14 12.72
C ILE A 158 6.29 2.02 14.06
N PHE A 159 6.05 2.92 15.01
CA PHE A 159 6.69 2.94 16.33
C PHE A 159 5.83 2.29 17.43
N LEU A 160 4.72 1.63 17.10
CA LEU A 160 3.93 0.94 18.11
C LEU A 160 4.71 -0.22 18.74
N GLU A 161 4.45 -0.47 20.03
CA GLU A 161 5.00 -1.63 20.71
C GLU A 161 4.44 -2.92 20.10
N ARG A 162 5.31 -3.92 19.93
CA ARG A 162 4.96 -5.25 19.43
C ARG A 162 5.46 -6.30 20.38
N ARG A 163 4.72 -7.41 20.47
CA ARG A 163 5.10 -8.60 21.25
C ARG A 163 4.83 -9.88 20.45
N GLY A 164 5.51 -10.95 20.83
CA GLY A 164 5.48 -12.24 20.14
C GLY A 164 6.88 -12.59 19.66
N ARG A 165 7.02 -12.94 18.38
CA ARG A 165 8.30 -13.37 17.81
C ARG A 165 9.35 -12.26 17.75
N ASP A 166 8.92 -11.04 17.43
CA ASP A 166 9.83 -9.92 17.20
C ASP A 166 9.39 -8.67 17.99
N SER A 167 10.35 -8.03 18.66
CA SER A 167 10.16 -6.68 19.18
C SER A 167 10.34 -5.65 18.05
N ASN A 168 9.71 -4.49 18.17
CA ASN A 168 9.82 -3.44 17.16
C ASN A 168 11.19 -2.73 17.22
N PRO A 169 12.12 -2.95 16.25
CA PRO A 169 13.42 -2.31 16.25
C PRO A 169 13.37 -0.82 15.96
N MET A 170 12.28 -0.34 15.33
CA MET A 170 12.12 1.07 14.95
C MET A 170 12.07 2.01 16.15
N ILE A 171 11.64 1.52 17.33
CA ILE A 171 11.61 2.32 18.57
C ILE A 171 13.03 2.74 18.96
N ALA A 172 13.98 1.83 18.95
CA ALA A 172 15.40 2.13 19.21
C ALA A 172 16.04 2.93 18.07
N MET A 173 15.78 2.54 16.84
CA MET A 173 16.30 3.17 15.63
C MET A 173 15.90 4.65 15.55
N LYS A 174 14.68 5.01 15.97
CA LYS A 174 14.23 6.41 15.97
C LYS A 174 15.21 7.32 16.69
N LYS A 175 15.57 6.96 17.93
CA LYS A 175 16.50 7.75 18.76
C LYS A 175 17.89 7.85 18.10
N GLU A 176 18.42 6.77 17.59
CA GLU A 176 19.74 6.74 16.95
C GLU A 176 19.75 7.58 15.66
N TYR A 177 18.70 7.48 14.88
CA TYR A 177 18.57 8.21 13.62
C TYR A 177 18.44 9.72 13.85
N GLU A 178 17.60 10.13 14.79
CA GLU A 178 17.43 11.54 15.17
C GLU A 178 18.71 12.17 15.72
N ALA A 179 19.55 11.38 16.39
CA ALA A 179 20.88 11.82 16.85
C ALA A 179 21.85 12.13 15.67
N THR A 180 21.58 11.67 14.45
CA THR A 180 22.32 12.05 13.25
C THR A 180 21.85 13.36 12.61
N GLY A 181 20.86 14.05 13.19
CA GLY A 181 20.21 15.22 12.61
C GLY A 181 19.11 14.87 11.58
N GLY A 182 18.75 13.59 11.46
CA GLY A 182 17.61 13.15 10.68
C GLY A 182 16.29 13.31 11.43
N LYS A 183 15.17 13.14 10.72
CA LYS A 183 13.83 13.17 11.33
C LYS A 183 12.90 12.18 10.68
N PHE A 184 11.95 11.65 11.46
CA PHE A 184 10.82 10.89 10.96
C PHE A 184 9.61 11.80 10.75
N ILE A 185 8.86 11.53 9.69
CA ILE A 185 7.61 12.22 9.32
C ILE A 185 6.54 11.15 9.21
N GLU A 186 5.59 11.14 10.15
CA GLU A 186 4.52 10.16 10.19
C GLU A 186 3.31 10.63 9.35
N HIS A 187 2.78 9.74 8.51
CA HIS A 187 1.60 9.95 7.69
C HIS A 187 0.45 9.07 8.20
N ASP A 188 -0.70 9.64 8.49
CA ASP A 188 -1.91 8.94 8.95
C ASP A 188 -2.99 8.77 7.86
N LYS A 189 -2.74 9.34 6.69
CA LYS A 189 -3.63 9.36 5.51
C LYS A 189 -2.81 9.59 4.25
N PRO A 190 -3.43 9.48 3.05
CA PRO A 190 -2.73 9.81 1.81
C PRO A 190 -2.16 11.22 1.83
N ASP A 191 -0.91 11.35 1.37
CA ASP A 191 -0.21 12.63 1.29
C ASP A 191 0.53 12.76 -0.04
N GLN A 192 0.42 13.91 -0.68
CA GLN A 192 1.13 14.22 -1.90
C GLN A 192 2.49 14.84 -1.57
N ILE A 193 3.55 14.02 -1.59
CA ILE A 193 4.91 14.44 -1.20
C ILE A 193 5.61 15.29 -2.28
N GLN A 194 5.15 15.18 -3.52
CA GLN A 194 5.50 16.06 -4.64
C GLN A 194 4.43 15.96 -5.73
N PRO A 195 4.34 16.91 -6.69
CA PRO A 195 3.33 16.87 -7.74
C PRO A 195 3.28 15.50 -8.43
N GLY A 196 2.11 14.84 -8.40
CA GLY A 196 1.90 13.53 -8.99
C GLY A 196 2.43 12.34 -8.20
N VAL A 197 3.18 12.54 -7.11
CA VAL A 197 3.72 11.46 -6.27
C VAL A 197 3.05 11.45 -4.90
N TRP A 198 2.47 10.29 -4.56
CA TRP A 198 1.63 10.13 -3.39
C TRP A 198 2.13 9.00 -2.48
N LEU A 199 2.13 9.24 -1.18
CA LEU A 199 2.13 8.19 -0.16
C LEU A 199 0.70 7.78 0.13
N THR A 200 0.47 6.48 0.31
CA THR A 200 -0.85 6.01 0.75
C THR A 200 -1.13 6.36 2.21
N GLY A 201 -0.07 6.47 3.05
CA GLY A 201 -0.23 6.28 4.48
C GLY A 201 -0.79 4.88 4.77
N PRO A 202 -1.31 4.63 5.99
CA PRO A 202 -1.97 3.38 6.33
C PRO A 202 -3.10 3.02 5.36
N VAL A 203 -3.04 1.81 4.78
CA VAL A 203 -4.00 1.35 3.77
C VAL A 203 -5.20 0.65 4.44
N PRO A 204 -6.45 1.11 4.19
CA PRO A 204 -7.65 0.42 4.67
C PRO A 204 -7.81 -0.97 4.04
N ARG A 205 -8.16 -1.98 4.85
CA ARG A 205 -8.37 -3.36 4.41
C ARG A 205 -9.84 -3.61 4.11
N THR A 206 -10.21 -3.44 2.85
CA THR A 206 -11.57 -3.65 2.34
C THR A 206 -11.77 -5.08 1.84
N TYR A 207 -10.72 -5.66 1.25
CA TYR A 207 -10.69 -7.03 0.75
C TYR A 207 -9.96 -7.95 1.75
N PRO A 208 -10.24 -9.27 1.73
CA PRO A 208 -9.70 -10.22 2.71
C PRO A 208 -8.25 -10.64 2.40
N GLU A 209 -7.39 -9.69 2.10
CA GLU A 209 -5.97 -9.93 1.92
C GLU A 209 -5.29 -9.97 3.30
N LYS A 210 -4.86 -11.17 3.72
CA LYS A 210 -4.15 -11.43 4.99
C LYS A 210 -2.68 -11.73 4.69
N ASN A 211 -1.92 -10.71 4.36
CA ASN A 211 -0.53 -10.82 3.94
C ASN A 211 0.44 -10.49 5.08
N TYR A 212 0.19 -11.02 6.28
CA TYR A 212 1.00 -10.81 7.48
C TYR A 212 1.06 -12.07 8.34
N PRO A 213 2.16 -12.26 9.11
CA PRO A 213 2.35 -13.46 9.92
C PRO A 213 1.39 -13.47 11.11
N ALA A 214 0.87 -14.67 11.46
CA ALA A 214 0.08 -14.87 12.66
C ALA A 214 0.98 -14.94 13.92
N GLY A 215 0.41 -14.63 15.09
CA GLY A 215 1.06 -14.80 16.38
C GLY A 215 1.97 -13.64 16.80
N ILE A 216 1.93 -12.53 16.09
CA ILE A 216 2.50 -11.25 16.50
C ILE A 216 1.34 -10.33 16.90
N GLU A 217 1.52 -9.55 17.95
CA GLU A 217 0.54 -8.59 18.41
C GLU A 217 1.13 -7.18 18.45
N VAL A 218 0.31 -6.21 18.12
CA VAL A 218 0.61 -4.77 18.19
C VAL A 218 -0.23 -4.12 19.27
N LYS A 219 0.33 -3.12 19.94
CA LYS A 219 -0.36 -2.39 21.00
C LYS A 219 -1.11 -1.19 20.41
N GLU A 220 -2.43 -1.25 20.44
CA GLU A 220 -3.31 -0.14 20.08
C GLU A 220 -4.01 0.42 21.33
N GLY A 221 -3.62 1.62 21.76
CA GLY A 221 -4.03 2.16 23.03
C GLY A 221 -3.59 1.26 24.20
N ASP A 222 -4.53 0.76 24.99
CA ASP A 222 -4.26 -0.18 26.09
C ASP A 222 -4.44 -1.65 25.70
N ALA A 223 -4.86 -1.94 24.46
CA ALA A 223 -5.14 -3.30 24.00
C ALA A 223 -3.99 -3.87 23.16
N TRP A 224 -3.81 -5.20 23.25
CA TRP A 224 -2.98 -5.97 22.34
C TRP A 224 -3.89 -6.65 21.32
N VAL A 225 -3.66 -6.41 20.04
CA VAL A 225 -4.42 -6.98 18.92
C VAL A 225 -3.48 -7.70 17.96
N GLU A 226 -4.01 -8.61 17.12
CA GLU A 226 -3.20 -9.22 16.05
C GLU A 226 -2.50 -8.12 15.24
N ASP A 227 -1.19 -8.24 15.04
CA ASP A 227 -0.43 -7.26 14.26
C ASP A 227 -0.73 -7.44 12.76
N TYR A 228 -1.59 -6.59 12.27
CA TYR A 228 -1.94 -6.51 10.86
C TYR A 228 -1.08 -5.50 10.09
N LEU A 229 0.01 -5.01 10.68
CA LEU A 229 0.87 -3.94 10.16
C LEU A 229 0.06 -2.69 9.79
N PRO A 230 -0.46 -1.97 10.78
CA PRO A 230 -1.31 -0.80 10.54
C PRO A 230 -0.60 0.31 9.76
N GLU A 231 0.72 0.39 9.86
CA GLU A 231 1.55 1.40 9.20
C GLU A 231 1.90 1.10 7.74
N ASP A 232 1.56 -0.09 7.22
CA ASP A 232 1.95 -0.49 5.85
C ASP A 232 1.49 0.56 4.82
N GLN A 233 2.46 1.08 4.07
CA GLN A 233 2.27 2.13 3.08
C GLN A 233 3.04 1.88 1.79
N SER A 234 2.59 2.52 0.72
CA SER A 234 3.17 2.42 -0.62
C SER A 234 3.31 3.79 -1.29
N LEU A 235 4.13 3.88 -2.33
CA LEU A 235 4.19 5.02 -3.23
C LEU A 235 3.29 4.80 -4.45
N LEU A 236 2.58 5.83 -4.86
CA LEU A 236 1.79 5.90 -6.08
C LEU A 236 2.25 7.08 -6.93
N PHE A 237 2.32 6.84 -8.23
CA PHE A 237 2.62 7.87 -9.21
C PHE A 237 1.41 8.02 -10.14
N ASN A 238 0.90 9.25 -10.25
CA ASN A 238 -0.13 9.60 -11.21
C ASN A 238 0.56 9.97 -12.52
N THR A 239 0.37 9.19 -13.57
CA THR A 239 1.00 9.41 -14.87
C THR A 239 -0.05 9.51 -15.98
N SER A 240 0.34 9.93 -17.18
CA SER A 240 -0.56 9.97 -18.34
C SER A 240 -1.04 8.58 -18.77
N SER A 241 -0.24 7.51 -18.55
CA SER A 241 -0.58 6.13 -18.89
C SER A 241 -1.47 5.46 -17.85
N GLY A 242 -1.54 5.97 -16.62
CA GLY A 242 -2.28 5.38 -15.53
C GLY A 242 -1.60 5.60 -14.19
N LEU A 243 -1.90 4.74 -13.22
CA LEU A 243 -1.22 4.74 -11.91
C LEU A 243 -0.05 3.75 -11.95
N VAL A 244 1.07 4.15 -11.35
CA VAL A 244 2.20 3.24 -11.07
C VAL A 244 2.28 3.05 -9.57
N LEU A 245 2.34 1.80 -9.11
CA LEU A 245 2.48 1.42 -7.70
C LEU A 245 3.90 0.95 -7.41
N LEU A 246 4.52 1.44 -6.34
CA LEU A 246 5.72 0.87 -5.72
C LEU A 246 5.39 0.46 -4.29
N ALA A 247 5.51 -0.82 -3.98
CA ALA A 247 5.25 -1.41 -2.67
C ALA A 247 6.47 -2.14 -2.10
N GLY A 248 6.65 -2.13 -0.78
CA GLY A 248 7.71 -2.88 -0.10
C GLY A 248 7.35 -4.36 0.05
N CYS A 249 6.40 -4.65 0.93
CA CYS A 249 5.78 -5.97 1.08
C CYS A 249 4.29 -6.01 0.72
N GLY A 250 3.60 -4.87 0.77
CA GLY A 250 2.16 -4.81 0.51
C GLY A 250 1.37 -5.68 1.50
N HIS A 251 1.67 -5.57 2.78
CA HIS A 251 0.97 -6.33 3.84
C HIS A 251 -0.51 -5.95 3.95
N ALA A 252 -0.87 -4.75 3.53
CA ALA A 252 -2.27 -4.36 3.39
C ALA A 252 -3.01 -5.08 2.24
N GLY A 253 -2.25 -5.67 1.31
CA GLY A 253 -2.75 -6.28 0.09
C GLY A 253 -2.67 -5.34 -1.12
N ILE A 254 -2.21 -5.89 -2.25
CA ILE A 254 -2.09 -5.13 -3.50
C ILE A 254 -3.45 -4.60 -3.98
N ILE A 255 -4.50 -5.39 -3.83
CA ILE A 255 -5.85 -5.02 -4.26
C ILE A 255 -6.42 -3.92 -3.36
N ASN A 256 -6.25 -4.03 -2.04
CA ASN A 256 -6.62 -2.98 -1.10
C ASN A 256 -5.90 -1.66 -1.41
N THR A 257 -4.59 -1.73 -1.70
CA THR A 257 -3.76 -0.57 -2.02
C THR A 257 -4.22 0.12 -3.31
N LEU A 258 -4.44 -0.65 -4.39
CA LEU A 258 -4.88 -0.11 -5.67
C LEU A 258 -6.31 0.45 -5.61
N GLU A 259 -7.21 -0.24 -4.92
CA GLU A 259 -8.58 0.26 -4.70
C GLU A 259 -8.56 1.58 -3.92
N TYR A 260 -7.72 1.67 -2.89
CA TYR A 260 -7.55 2.90 -2.13
C TYR A 260 -6.96 4.03 -2.99
N ALA A 261 -5.90 3.74 -3.76
CA ALA A 261 -5.27 4.71 -4.66
C ALA A 261 -6.27 5.30 -5.67
N ARG A 262 -7.12 4.47 -6.27
CA ARG A 262 -8.16 4.92 -7.20
C ARG A 262 -9.19 5.85 -6.56
N LYS A 263 -9.41 5.76 -5.25
CA LYS A 263 -10.33 6.63 -4.51
C LYS A 263 -9.74 8.00 -4.21
N PHE A 264 -8.47 8.09 -3.82
CA PHE A 264 -7.89 9.37 -3.40
C PHE A 264 -7.09 10.08 -4.51
N ILE A 265 -6.63 9.38 -5.55
CA ILE A 265 -5.99 9.99 -6.71
C ILE A 265 -7.05 10.15 -7.82
N ARG A 266 -7.31 9.07 -8.56
CA ARG A 266 -8.32 9.04 -9.62
C ARG A 266 -8.64 7.60 -10.05
N PRO A 267 -9.84 7.33 -10.58
CA PRO A 267 -10.16 6.05 -11.19
C PRO A 267 -9.45 5.91 -12.55
N ALA A 268 -8.25 5.34 -12.54
CA ALA A 268 -7.44 5.11 -13.74
C ALA A 268 -7.01 3.65 -13.86
N PRO A 269 -6.62 3.16 -15.05
CA PRO A 269 -5.87 1.93 -15.21
C PRO A 269 -4.59 1.95 -14.38
N VAL A 270 -4.06 0.76 -14.06
CA VAL A 270 -2.76 0.60 -13.43
C VAL A 270 -1.74 0.27 -14.51
N ASP A 271 -0.82 1.20 -14.76
CA ASP A 271 0.24 1.03 -15.76
C ASP A 271 1.26 -0.01 -15.27
N ALA A 272 1.75 0.13 -14.04
CA ALA A 272 2.68 -0.84 -13.47
C ALA A 272 2.47 -1.05 -11.96
N ALA A 273 2.78 -2.26 -11.49
CA ALA A 273 2.94 -2.58 -10.08
C ALA A 273 4.34 -3.16 -9.85
N ILE A 274 5.10 -2.54 -8.95
CA ILE A 274 6.53 -2.80 -8.74
C ILE A 274 6.77 -3.12 -7.27
N GLY A 275 7.60 -4.14 -6.97
CA GLY A 275 8.06 -4.46 -5.63
C GLY A 275 7.48 -5.73 -5.03
N GLY A 276 7.33 -5.76 -3.70
CA GLY A 276 6.82 -6.89 -2.94
C GLY A 276 5.30 -6.82 -2.75
N PHE A 277 4.63 -7.97 -2.93
CA PHE A 277 3.18 -8.12 -2.75
C PHE A 277 2.81 -9.25 -1.79
N HIS A 278 3.79 -9.77 -1.05
CA HIS A 278 3.67 -10.83 -0.06
C HIS A 278 2.89 -12.07 -0.53
N LEU A 279 3.18 -12.50 -1.75
CA LEU A 279 2.50 -13.62 -2.40
C LEU A 279 3.34 -14.91 -2.48
N TYR A 280 4.59 -14.91 -1.95
CA TYR A 280 5.54 -16.02 -2.09
C TYR A 280 5.02 -17.35 -1.54
N ASN A 281 4.11 -17.33 -0.57
CA ASN A 281 3.48 -18.50 0.03
C ASN A 281 1.96 -18.55 -0.21
N ALA A 282 1.44 -17.71 -1.11
CA ALA A 282 0.02 -17.67 -1.44
C ALA A 282 -0.42 -18.96 -2.15
N LYS A 283 -1.60 -19.46 -1.79
CA LYS A 283 -2.21 -20.60 -2.45
C LYS A 283 -2.73 -20.23 -3.84
N ASP A 284 -2.93 -21.23 -4.68
CA ASP A 284 -3.43 -21.06 -6.05
C ASP A 284 -4.74 -20.27 -6.10
N GLU A 285 -5.65 -20.50 -5.16
CA GLU A 285 -6.93 -19.78 -5.09
C GLU A 285 -6.72 -18.28 -4.85
N GLN A 286 -5.78 -17.94 -3.95
CA GLN A 286 -5.44 -16.55 -3.66
C GLN A 286 -4.76 -15.89 -4.86
N LEU A 287 -3.80 -16.57 -5.51
CA LEU A 287 -3.13 -16.06 -6.71
C LEU A 287 -4.11 -15.84 -7.87
N ASN A 288 -5.03 -16.79 -8.08
CA ASN A 288 -6.06 -16.67 -9.09
C ASN A 288 -6.99 -15.48 -8.82
N TRP A 289 -7.47 -15.35 -7.57
CA TRP A 289 -8.29 -14.22 -7.15
C TRP A 289 -7.56 -12.88 -7.32
N THR A 290 -6.30 -12.80 -6.89
CA THR A 290 -5.47 -11.59 -7.04
C THR A 290 -5.31 -11.21 -8.51
N ALA A 291 -5.00 -12.18 -9.37
CA ALA A 291 -4.87 -11.92 -10.81
C ALA A 291 -6.19 -11.48 -11.45
N ASP A 292 -7.31 -12.10 -11.10
CA ASP A 292 -8.61 -11.70 -11.62
C ASP A 292 -8.99 -10.28 -11.18
N LYS A 293 -8.66 -9.90 -9.94
CA LYS A 293 -8.82 -8.51 -9.47
C LYS A 293 -7.88 -7.55 -10.20
N LEU A 294 -6.63 -7.91 -10.42
CA LEU A 294 -5.69 -7.07 -11.18
C LEU A 294 -6.16 -6.81 -12.63
N LYS A 295 -6.89 -7.74 -13.25
CA LYS A 295 -7.56 -7.48 -14.55
C LYS A 295 -8.59 -6.36 -14.48
N GLU A 296 -9.36 -6.26 -13.37
CA GLU A 296 -10.33 -5.18 -13.17
C GLU A 296 -9.65 -3.80 -13.07
N PHE A 297 -8.38 -3.77 -12.64
CA PHE A 297 -7.55 -2.58 -12.64
C PHE A 297 -6.86 -2.32 -14.00
N GLN A 298 -7.02 -3.21 -14.97
CA GLN A 298 -6.37 -3.14 -16.29
C GLN A 298 -4.85 -3.01 -16.17
N ILE A 299 -4.25 -3.84 -15.28
CA ILE A 299 -2.81 -3.79 -15.05
C ILE A 299 -2.05 -4.15 -16.33
N ALA A 300 -1.09 -3.32 -16.71
CA ALA A 300 -0.29 -3.54 -17.91
C ALA A 300 1.05 -4.22 -17.60
N GLN A 301 1.70 -3.88 -16.48
CA GLN A 301 3.04 -4.37 -16.18
C GLN A 301 3.19 -4.76 -14.69
N ILE A 302 3.99 -5.80 -14.41
CA ILE A 302 4.35 -6.24 -13.06
C ILE A 302 5.85 -6.51 -13.00
N LEU A 303 6.57 -5.79 -12.13
CA LEU A 303 7.93 -6.09 -11.72
C LEU A 303 7.87 -6.64 -10.28
N GLY A 304 7.61 -7.94 -10.15
CA GLY A 304 7.46 -8.59 -8.84
C GLY A 304 8.81 -8.90 -8.23
N ALA A 305 9.12 -8.25 -7.11
CA ALA A 305 10.38 -8.40 -6.39
C ALA A 305 10.16 -8.98 -4.98
N HIS A 306 11.22 -9.26 -4.27
CA HIS A 306 11.24 -9.63 -2.85
C HIS A 306 10.16 -10.68 -2.49
N CYS A 307 9.27 -10.37 -1.57
CA CYS A 307 8.23 -11.27 -1.07
C CYS A 307 7.06 -11.53 -2.05
N THR A 308 7.09 -10.98 -3.26
CA THR A 308 6.16 -11.42 -4.31
C THR A 308 6.39 -12.91 -4.62
N GLY A 309 7.65 -13.33 -4.69
CA GLY A 309 8.03 -14.71 -4.97
C GLY A 309 8.03 -15.05 -6.47
N ILE A 310 8.97 -15.88 -6.88
CA ILE A 310 9.21 -16.24 -8.29
C ILE A 310 8.00 -16.96 -8.89
N GLU A 311 7.49 -17.98 -8.20
CA GLU A 311 6.34 -18.78 -8.65
C GLU A 311 5.09 -17.92 -8.78
N SER A 312 4.86 -17.01 -7.83
CA SER A 312 3.70 -16.12 -7.86
C SER A 312 3.74 -15.17 -9.04
N VAL A 313 4.90 -14.59 -9.38
CA VAL A 313 5.06 -13.76 -10.59
C VAL A 313 4.72 -14.55 -11.84
N TYR A 314 5.23 -15.80 -11.94
CA TYR A 314 4.95 -16.67 -13.10
C TYR A 314 3.44 -16.99 -13.22
N ARG A 315 2.78 -17.32 -12.11
CA ARG A 315 1.33 -17.60 -12.05
C ARG A 315 0.49 -16.38 -12.41
N LEU A 316 0.85 -15.21 -11.86
CA LEU A 316 0.19 -13.96 -12.22
C LEU A 316 0.33 -13.67 -13.70
N ARG A 317 1.54 -13.80 -14.28
CA ARG A 317 1.79 -13.62 -15.70
C ARG A 317 0.88 -14.49 -16.56
N GLN A 318 0.80 -15.78 -16.27
CA GLN A 318 -0.05 -16.72 -16.99
C GLN A 318 -1.53 -16.35 -16.90
N ARG A 319 -2.01 -16.06 -15.68
CA ARG A 319 -3.43 -15.77 -15.44
C ARG A 319 -3.86 -14.43 -16.02
N LEU A 320 -2.99 -13.44 -16.00
CA LEU A 320 -3.24 -12.11 -16.59
C LEU A 320 -3.11 -12.12 -18.11
N GLY A 321 -2.41 -13.10 -18.70
CA GLY A 321 -2.11 -13.14 -20.12
C GLY A 321 -1.06 -12.11 -20.54
N LEU A 322 -0.21 -11.67 -19.59
CA LEU A 322 0.87 -10.73 -19.87
C LEU A 322 2.05 -11.42 -20.55
N SER A 323 2.84 -10.65 -21.31
CA SER A 323 4.06 -11.16 -21.91
C SER A 323 5.16 -11.37 -20.86
N ARG A 324 6.23 -12.08 -21.27
CA ARG A 324 7.41 -12.24 -20.42
C ARG A 324 8.19 -10.94 -20.19
N HIS A 325 7.92 -9.90 -20.95
CA HIS A 325 8.51 -8.58 -20.79
C HIS A 325 7.66 -7.69 -19.86
N ASP A 326 6.35 -7.94 -19.80
CA ASP A 326 5.41 -7.14 -19.01
C ASP A 326 5.16 -7.68 -17.60
N CYS A 327 5.54 -8.94 -17.33
CA CYS A 327 5.40 -9.52 -15.98
C CYS A 327 6.63 -10.37 -15.66
N VAL A 328 7.53 -9.82 -14.85
CA VAL A 328 8.87 -10.35 -14.60
C VAL A 328 9.24 -10.35 -13.14
N VAL A 329 10.22 -11.19 -12.79
CA VAL A 329 10.84 -11.19 -11.45
C VAL A 329 11.87 -10.07 -11.39
N GLY A 330 11.81 -9.25 -10.33
CA GLY A 330 12.78 -8.18 -10.10
C GLY A 330 14.16 -8.70 -9.70
N THR A 331 15.20 -8.06 -10.23
CA THR A 331 16.61 -8.29 -9.86
C THR A 331 17.23 -7.00 -9.36
N VAL A 332 18.35 -7.08 -8.65
CA VAL A 332 19.18 -5.91 -8.38
C VAL A 332 19.60 -5.28 -9.71
N GLY A 333 19.43 -3.97 -9.85
CA GLY A 333 19.68 -3.23 -11.08
C GLY A 333 18.54 -3.26 -12.11
N ALA A 334 17.45 -4.04 -11.88
CA ALA A 334 16.26 -3.94 -12.73
C ALA A 334 15.63 -2.55 -12.62
N THR A 335 15.12 -2.03 -13.75
CA THR A 335 14.49 -0.70 -13.81
C THR A 335 13.10 -0.75 -14.42
N PHE A 336 12.32 0.26 -14.09
CA PHE A 336 11.08 0.61 -14.77
C PHE A 336 11.12 2.09 -15.14
N ASP A 337 10.76 2.45 -16.36
CA ASP A 337 10.54 3.82 -16.77
C ASP A 337 9.24 3.99 -17.59
N LEU A 338 8.73 5.22 -17.69
CA LEU A 338 7.45 5.51 -18.36
C LEU A 338 7.50 5.36 -19.88
N LYS A 339 8.69 5.34 -20.48
CA LYS A 339 8.84 5.30 -21.93
C LYS A 339 8.93 3.88 -22.45
N ASP A 340 9.81 3.08 -21.85
CA ASP A 340 10.21 1.79 -22.37
C ASP A 340 9.75 0.63 -21.45
N GLY A 341 9.15 0.94 -20.26
CA GLY A 341 8.62 -0.03 -19.31
C GLY A 341 9.69 -0.72 -18.48
N ILE A 342 9.60 -2.05 -18.34
CA ILE A 342 10.46 -2.85 -17.47
C ILE A 342 11.71 -3.32 -18.20
N HIS A 343 12.89 -3.09 -17.58
CA HIS A 343 14.17 -3.63 -17.98
C HIS A 343 14.73 -4.52 -16.88
N THR A 344 15.00 -5.77 -17.17
CA THR A 344 15.51 -6.75 -16.20
C THR A 344 16.95 -7.14 -16.50
N GLY A 345 17.62 -7.69 -15.48
CA GLY A 345 18.87 -8.40 -15.68
C GLY A 345 18.69 -9.75 -16.40
N ARG A 346 19.80 -10.39 -16.75
CA ARG A 346 19.83 -11.65 -17.52
C ARG A 346 19.14 -12.81 -16.80
N ILE A 347 19.27 -12.90 -15.49
CA ILE A 347 18.71 -13.99 -14.68
C ILE A 347 17.17 -13.98 -14.67
N ALA A 348 16.54 -12.86 -14.98
CA ALA A 348 15.08 -12.70 -14.94
C ALA A 348 14.42 -12.65 -16.34
N GLN A 349 15.21 -12.81 -17.42
CA GLN A 349 14.73 -12.81 -18.79
C GLN A 349 14.05 -14.11 -19.22
#